data_5515a64dc2f4d15b1258033a2ab2c66b
#
_entry.id   5515a64dc2f4d15b1258033a2ab2c66b
#
_cell.length_a   1.000
_cell.length_b   1.000
_cell.length_c   1.000
_cell.angle_alpha   90.00
_cell.angle_beta   90.00
_cell.angle_gamma   90.00
#
_symmetry.space_group_name_H-M   'P 1'
#
loop_
_entity.id
_entity.type
_entity.pdbx_description
1 polymer ?
#
loop_
_entity_poly.entity_id
_entity_poly.type
_entity_poly.pdbx_seq_one_letter_code
_entity_poly.pdbx_strand_id
1 'polypeptide(L)'
;MIYLLEAFHWSQLLQPQYYIENGGLWLLLLVVFAETGLFFGFFLPGDSLLFVAGIYSKLLASQIIVTHNQWLDLLILFAFISTAGIVGNYVGYSIGKKVGPAMYDWKENIFFKKKYLVQAQEFYEKHGGSAIVIARFIPIVRTFAPIVAGIVQMDKKKFVYFNIVGSIAWVASMLCAGHLLYEWILHQFDFDLKKHLEVIVLGIVFITTLPVIIKVITHKSK
;
A
#
# COMPACT_ATOMS: atom_id res chain seq x y z
N MET A 1 -7.35 18.22 31.90
CA MET A 1 -8.38 18.05 30.87
C MET A 1 -8.41 19.24 29.89
N ILE A 2 -7.21 19.80 29.50
CA ILE A 2 -7.09 20.97 28.59
C ILE A 2 -6.16 20.67 27.38
N TYR A 3 -5.59 19.47 27.27
CA TYR A 3 -4.64 19.12 26.19
C TYR A 3 -5.29 18.35 25.00
N LEU A 4 -6.61 18.38 24.84
CA LEU A 4 -7.34 17.62 23.81
C LEU A 4 -7.85 18.46 22.63
N LEU A 5 -7.41 19.70 22.49
CA LEU A 5 -7.78 20.57 21.36
C LEU A 5 -6.54 21.19 20.68
N GLU A 6 -5.49 20.42 20.46
CA GLU A 6 -4.58 20.78 19.38
C GLU A 6 -5.40 20.62 18.09
N ALA A 7 -5.54 21.73 17.37
CA ALA A 7 -6.39 21.79 16.19
C ALA A 7 -5.95 20.70 15.21
N PHE A 8 -6.83 19.74 14.94
CA PHE A 8 -6.63 18.71 13.94
C PHE A 8 -6.34 19.37 12.59
N HIS A 9 -5.11 19.26 12.13
CA HIS A 9 -4.71 19.75 10.81
C HIS A 9 -4.82 18.61 9.79
N TRP A 10 -5.56 18.81 8.72
CA TRP A 10 -5.71 17.85 7.62
C TRP A 10 -4.36 17.37 7.06
N SER A 11 -3.31 18.20 7.11
CA SER A 11 -1.95 17.84 6.72
C SER A 11 -1.36 16.70 7.54
N GLN A 12 -1.79 16.50 8.79
CA GLN A 12 -1.33 15.42 9.67
C GLN A 12 -1.74 14.04 9.14
N LEU A 13 -2.86 13.95 8.42
CA LEU A 13 -3.30 12.70 7.78
C LEU A 13 -2.37 12.22 6.65
N LEU A 14 -1.52 13.10 6.15
CA LEU A 14 -0.52 12.77 5.13
C LEU A 14 0.83 12.41 5.75
N GLN A 15 0.99 12.56 7.07
CA GLN A 15 2.22 12.28 7.79
C GLN A 15 2.18 10.88 8.41
N PRO A 16 2.96 9.89 7.92
CA PRO A 16 2.98 8.53 8.46
C PRO A 16 3.30 8.46 9.94
N GLN A 17 4.13 9.39 10.43
CA GLN A 17 4.49 9.49 11.84
C GLN A 17 3.26 9.71 12.73
N TYR A 18 2.31 10.55 12.28
CA TYR A 18 1.05 10.78 13.01
C TYR A 18 0.29 9.48 13.28
N TYR A 19 0.22 8.59 12.28
CA TYR A 19 -0.45 7.29 12.43
C TYR A 19 0.24 6.39 13.45
N ILE A 20 1.58 6.42 13.48
CA ILE A 20 2.36 5.59 14.40
C ILE A 20 2.27 6.12 15.84
N GLU A 21 2.37 7.41 16.04
CA GLU A 21 2.38 8.03 17.37
C GLU A 21 0.98 8.04 18.02
N ASN A 22 -0.09 8.25 17.24
CA ASN A 22 -1.45 8.37 17.78
C ASN A 22 -2.27 7.08 17.72
N GLY A 23 -2.02 6.21 16.75
CA GLY A 23 -2.80 4.98 16.55
C GLY A 23 -1.99 3.70 16.61
N GLY A 24 -0.67 3.82 16.56
CA GLY A 24 0.25 2.70 16.63
C GLY A 24 -0.02 1.62 15.57
N LEU A 25 0.21 0.38 15.97
CA LEU A 25 0.06 -0.77 15.08
C LEU A 25 -1.36 -0.94 14.52
N TRP A 26 -2.37 -0.74 15.36
CA TRP A 26 -3.75 -0.99 14.93
C TRP A 26 -4.21 -0.02 13.85
N LEU A 27 -3.86 1.26 13.97
CA LEU A 27 -4.17 2.24 12.95
C LEU A 27 -3.37 1.98 11.67
N LEU A 28 -2.10 1.59 11.79
CA LEU A 28 -1.28 1.14 10.68
C LEU A 28 -1.96 0.01 9.90
N LEU A 29 -2.41 -1.05 10.59
CA LEU A 29 -3.07 -2.20 9.97
C LEU A 29 -4.38 -1.81 9.27
N LEU A 30 -5.16 -0.92 9.90
CA LEU A 30 -6.40 -0.40 9.32
C LEU A 30 -6.13 0.40 8.06
N VAL A 31 -5.10 1.27 8.06
CA VAL A 31 -4.72 2.06 6.88
C VAL A 31 -4.24 1.16 5.75
N VAL A 32 -3.37 0.18 6.04
CA VAL A 32 -2.90 -0.78 5.03
C VAL A 32 -4.06 -1.59 4.45
N PHE A 33 -4.97 -2.06 5.29
CA PHE A 33 -6.18 -2.75 4.85
C PHE A 33 -7.05 -1.85 3.95
N ALA A 34 -7.32 -0.62 4.39
CA ALA A 34 -8.16 0.32 3.65
C ALA A 34 -7.54 0.72 2.30
N GLU A 35 -6.22 0.99 2.28
CA GLU A 35 -5.49 1.33 1.06
C GLU A 35 -5.51 0.19 0.04
N THR A 36 -5.35 -1.05 0.50
CA THR A 36 -5.27 -2.20 -0.41
C THR A 36 -6.64 -2.74 -0.80
N GLY A 37 -7.67 -2.52 0.02
CA GLY A 37 -9.00 -3.13 -0.15
C GLY A 37 -10.09 -2.20 -0.64
N LEU A 38 -9.96 -0.89 -0.38
CA LEU A 38 -11.02 0.06 -0.67
C LEU A 38 -10.63 0.98 -1.83
N PHE A 39 -11.60 1.32 -2.65
CA PHE A 39 -11.40 2.20 -3.80
C PHE A 39 -10.81 3.58 -3.42
N PHE A 40 -11.19 4.10 -2.25
CA PHE A 40 -10.70 5.38 -1.73
C PHE A 40 -9.33 5.27 -1.03
N GLY A 41 -8.82 4.07 -0.84
CA GLY A 41 -7.53 3.83 -0.17
C GLY A 41 -6.32 4.42 -0.90
N PHE A 42 -6.46 4.68 -2.20
CA PHE A 42 -5.43 5.34 -3.01
C PHE A 42 -4.91 6.67 -2.43
N PHE A 43 -5.71 7.38 -1.65
CA PHE A 43 -5.29 8.65 -1.01
C PHE A 43 -4.48 8.43 0.28
N LEU A 44 -4.39 7.20 0.77
CA LEU A 44 -3.67 6.88 2.01
C LEU A 44 -2.18 6.65 1.73
N PRO A 45 -1.29 7.10 2.62
CA PRO A 45 0.17 7.04 2.41
C PRO A 45 0.78 5.69 2.82
N GLY A 46 0.27 4.54 2.33
CA GLY A 46 0.65 3.22 2.80
C GLY A 46 2.11 2.84 2.57
N ASP A 47 2.70 3.16 1.40
CA ASP A 47 4.14 2.88 1.16
C ASP A 47 5.03 3.60 2.15
N SER A 48 4.77 4.89 2.33
CA SER A 48 5.52 5.70 3.30
C SER A 48 5.31 5.20 4.71
N LEU A 49 4.06 4.78 5.01
CA LEU A 49 3.70 4.26 6.33
C LEU A 49 4.41 2.92 6.62
N LEU A 50 4.52 2.01 5.63
CA LEU A 50 5.27 0.77 5.77
C LEU A 50 6.78 1.01 5.96
N PHE A 51 7.33 1.93 5.19
CA PHE A 51 8.73 2.31 5.32
C PHE A 51 9.02 2.85 6.75
N VAL A 52 8.18 3.78 7.22
CA VAL A 52 8.30 4.34 8.58
C VAL A 52 8.03 3.28 9.65
N ALA A 53 7.12 2.32 9.40
CA ALA A 53 6.91 1.18 10.30
C ALA A 53 8.17 0.30 10.45
N GLY A 54 8.98 0.17 9.39
CA GLY A 54 10.29 -0.48 9.47
C GLY A 54 11.26 0.24 10.43
N ILE A 55 11.26 1.59 10.40
CA ILE A 55 12.08 2.43 11.29
C ILE A 55 11.61 2.33 12.76
N TYR A 56 10.29 2.25 12.99
CA TYR A 56 9.67 2.14 14.31
C TYR A 56 9.32 0.70 14.71
N SER A 57 9.97 -0.30 14.10
CA SER A 57 9.61 -1.70 14.27
C SER A 57 9.54 -2.14 15.73
N LYS A 58 10.52 -1.76 16.56
CA LYS A 58 10.55 -2.05 17.99
C LYS A 58 9.35 -1.46 18.74
N LEU A 59 9.01 -0.19 18.46
CA LEU A 59 7.89 0.50 19.11
C LEU A 59 6.55 -0.16 18.77
N LEU A 60 6.34 -0.47 17.49
CA LEU A 60 5.09 -1.06 17.02
C LEU A 60 4.92 -2.51 17.48
N ALA A 61 5.99 -3.32 17.41
CA ALA A 61 5.95 -4.71 17.87
C ALA A 61 5.72 -4.80 19.37
N SER A 62 6.26 -3.87 20.18
CA SER A 62 6.07 -3.84 21.63
C SER A 62 4.61 -3.65 22.06
N GLN A 63 3.72 -3.21 21.17
CA GLN A 63 2.28 -3.13 21.43
C GLN A 63 1.60 -4.52 21.46
N ILE A 64 2.27 -5.56 20.92
CA ILE A 64 1.81 -6.94 20.96
C ILE A 64 2.63 -7.72 21.97
N ILE A 65 3.96 -7.70 21.82
CA ILE A 65 4.90 -8.41 22.65
C ILE A 65 6.22 -7.63 22.71
N VAL A 66 6.78 -7.52 23.91
CA VAL A 66 8.10 -6.93 24.09
C VAL A 66 9.15 -7.97 23.78
N THR A 67 9.92 -7.76 22.71
CA THR A 67 11.07 -8.59 22.34
C THR A 67 12.36 -7.85 22.59
N HIS A 68 13.46 -8.59 22.72
CA HIS A 68 14.81 -8.01 22.79
C HIS A 68 15.60 -8.23 21.50
N ASN A 69 14.89 -8.60 20.41
CA ASN A 69 15.48 -8.94 19.12
C ASN A 69 14.77 -8.16 18.00
N GLN A 70 15.52 -7.28 17.34
CA GLN A 70 15.00 -6.43 16.26
C GLN A 70 14.42 -7.25 15.09
N TRP A 71 15.00 -8.40 14.77
CA TRP A 71 14.51 -9.28 13.70
C TRP A 71 13.18 -9.93 14.06
N LEU A 72 12.95 -10.25 15.34
CA LEU A 72 11.65 -10.70 15.81
C LEU A 72 10.60 -9.61 15.75
N ASP A 73 10.96 -8.36 16.11
CA ASP A 73 10.07 -7.21 15.97
C ASP A 73 9.64 -7.03 14.53
N LEU A 74 10.58 -7.08 13.57
CA LEU A 74 10.28 -7.01 12.14
C LEU A 74 9.41 -8.17 11.67
N LEU A 75 9.67 -9.39 12.13
CA LEU A 75 8.90 -10.58 11.74
C LEU A 75 7.45 -10.50 12.22
N ILE A 76 7.23 -9.99 13.44
CA ILE A 76 5.89 -9.75 13.98
C ILE A 76 5.15 -8.76 13.11
N LEU A 77 5.75 -7.60 12.84
CA LEU A 77 5.14 -6.59 11.99
C LEU A 77 4.88 -7.11 10.57
N PHE A 78 5.84 -7.80 9.99
CA PHE A 78 5.72 -8.42 8.68
C PHE A 78 4.49 -9.34 8.60
N ALA A 79 4.28 -10.18 9.61
CA ALA A 79 3.15 -11.12 9.65
C ALA A 79 1.80 -10.36 9.71
N PHE A 80 1.68 -9.39 10.61
CA PHE A 80 0.44 -8.63 10.78
C PHE A 80 0.12 -7.74 9.57
N ILE A 81 1.11 -7.01 9.06
CA ILE A 81 0.93 -6.10 7.94
C ILE A 81 0.66 -6.89 6.64
N SER A 82 1.38 -8.00 6.42
CA SER A 82 1.11 -8.88 5.27
C SER A 82 -0.32 -9.43 5.31
N THR A 83 -0.78 -9.83 6.49
CA THR A 83 -2.16 -10.32 6.68
C THR A 83 -3.17 -9.21 6.36
N ALA A 84 -2.98 -7.99 6.87
CA ALA A 84 -3.85 -6.86 6.58
C ALA A 84 -3.91 -6.56 5.07
N GLY A 85 -2.75 -6.55 4.39
CA GLY A 85 -2.68 -6.33 2.94
C GLY A 85 -3.32 -7.45 2.12
N ILE A 86 -3.12 -8.72 2.50
CA ILE A 86 -3.73 -9.88 1.83
C ILE A 86 -5.25 -9.82 1.96
N VAL A 87 -5.75 -9.56 3.18
CA VAL A 87 -7.19 -9.50 3.45
C VAL A 87 -7.81 -8.28 2.74
N GLY A 88 -7.17 -7.12 2.79
CA GLY A 88 -7.62 -5.92 2.08
C GLY A 88 -7.79 -6.18 0.59
N ASN A 89 -6.76 -6.71 -0.08
CA ASN A 89 -6.86 -7.03 -1.51
C ASN A 89 -7.93 -8.08 -1.82
N TYR A 90 -8.11 -9.07 -0.94
CA TYR A 90 -9.15 -10.07 -1.13
C TYR A 90 -10.55 -9.43 -1.04
N VAL A 91 -10.73 -8.46 -0.16
CA VAL A 91 -11.97 -7.64 -0.09
C VAL A 91 -12.15 -6.85 -1.38
N GLY A 92 -11.10 -6.15 -1.87
CA GLY A 92 -11.14 -5.42 -3.14
C GLY A 92 -11.50 -6.31 -4.32
N TYR A 93 -10.86 -7.49 -4.44
CA TYR A 93 -11.20 -8.50 -5.44
C TYR A 93 -12.66 -8.95 -5.33
N SER A 94 -13.14 -9.21 -4.13
CA SER A 94 -14.51 -9.69 -3.90
C SER A 94 -15.55 -8.64 -4.27
N ILE A 95 -15.28 -7.37 -3.96
CA ILE A 95 -16.10 -6.23 -4.40
C ILE A 95 -16.11 -6.16 -5.93
N GLY A 96 -14.94 -6.17 -6.56
CA GLY A 96 -14.82 -6.17 -8.02
C GLY A 96 -15.56 -7.34 -8.67
N LYS A 97 -15.43 -8.54 -8.12
CA LYS A 97 -16.11 -9.74 -8.62
C LYS A 97 -17.64 -9.65 -8.53
N LYS A 98 -18.14 -9.00 -7.49
CA LYS A 98 -19.59 -8.80 -7.31
C LYS A 98 -20.15 -7.71 -8.24
N VAL A 99 -19.39 -6.63 -8.44
CA VAL A 99 -19.82 -5.47 -9.25
C VAL A 99 -19.56 -5.70 -10.75
N GLY A 100 -18.51 -6.45 -11.09
CA GLY A 100 -18.05 -6.66 -12.46
C GLY A 100 -19.14 -7.05 -13.46
N PRO A 101 -19.97 -8.08 -13.21
CA PRO A 101 -21.02 -8.47 -14.14
C PRO A 101 -21.97 -7.31 -14.48
N ALA A 102 -22.37 -6.51 -13.49
CA ALA A 102 -23.25 -5.36 -13.70
C ALA A 102 -22.55 -4.25 -14.54
N MET A 103 -21.23 -4.13 -14.46
CA MET A 103 -20.49 -3.11 -15.23
C MET A 103 -20.54 -3.35 -16.75
N TYR A 104 -20.67 -4.58 -17.20
CA TYR A 104 -20.81 -4.89 -18.62
C TYR A 104 -22.13 -4.37 -19.21
N ASP A 105 -23.13 -4.13 -18.37
CA ASP A 105 -24.43 -3.59 -18.78
C ASP A 105 -24.50 -2.06 -18.66
N TRP A 106 -23.49 -1.44 -18.04
CA TRP A 106 -23.46 0.02 -17.88
C TRP A 106 -23.32 0.74 -19.21
N LYS A 107 -23.98 1.90 -19.31
CA LYS A 107 -23.81 2.81 -20.45
C LYS A 107 -22.42 3.43 -20.40
N GLU A 108 -21.76 3.46 -21.53
CA GLU A 108 -20.47 4.14 -21.67
C GLU A 108 -20.59 5.63 -21.42
N ASN A 109 -19.61 6.20 -20.76
CA ASN A 109 -19.50 7.62 -20.49
C ASN A 109 -18.01 8.07 -20.57
N ILE A 110 -17.73 9.35 -20.27
CA ILE A 110 -16.37 9.90 -20.34
C ILE A 110 -15.38 9.14 -19.42
N PHE A 111 -15.85 8.64 -18.27
CA PHE A 111 -15.02 7.95 -17.26
C PHE A 111 -15.02 6.45 -17.41
N PHE A 112 -16.06 5.86 -17.98
CA PHE A 112 -16.24 4.43 -18.12
C PHE A 112 -16.43 4.03 -19.57
N LYS A 113 -15.50 3.19 -20.07
CA LYS A 113 -15.59 2.58 -21.41
C LYS A 113 -15.37 1.08 -21.30
N LYS A 114 -16.26 0.29 -21.91
CA LYS A 114 -16.16 -1.19 -21.95
C LYS A 114 -14.83 -1.67 -22.52
N LYS A 115 -14.23 -0.90 -23.43
CA LYS A 115 -12.90 -1.16 -23.98
C LYS A 115 -11.85 -1.37 -22.89
N TYR A 116 -11.91 -0.60 -21.77
CA TYR A 116 -10.94 -0.76 -20.69
C TYR A 116 -11.11 -2.06 -19.92
N LEU A 117 -12.34 -2.58 -19.80
CA LEU A 117 -12.59 -3.88 -19.19
C LEU A 117 -12.00 -4.99 -20.05
N VAL A 118 -12.23 -4.95 -21.38
CA VAL A 118 -11.67 -5.92 -22.32
C VAL A 118 -10.14 -5.90 -22.28
N GLN A 119 -9.53 -4.73 -22.34
CA GLN A 119 -8.07 -4.59 -22.25
C GLN A 119 -7.51 -5.13 -20.93
N ALA A 120 -8.21 -4.91 -19.82
CA ALA A 120 -7.81 -5.45 -18.52
C ALA A 120 -7.92 -6.98 -18.52
N GLN A 121 -8.98 -7.55 -19.09
CA GLN A 121 -9.15 -8.99 -19.21
C GLN A 121 -8.03 -9.60 -20.06
N GLU A 122 -7.77 -9.06 -21.25
CA GLU A 122 -6.67 -9.50 -22.13
C GLU A 122 -5.31 -9.41 -21.43
N PHE A 123 -5.09 -8.34 -20.65
CA PHE A 123 -3.86 -8.16 -19.88
C PHE A 123 -3.68 -9.26 -18.83
N TYR A 124 -4.73 -9.60 -18.08
CA TYR A 124 -4.68 -10.68 -17.09
C TYR A 124 -4.61 -12.07 -17.74
N GLU A 125 -5.25 -12.28 -18.89
CA GLU A 125 -5.13 -13.53 -19.65
C GLU A 125 -3.70 -13.73 -20.18
N LYS A 126 -3.08 -12.66 -20.70
CA LYS A 126 -1.72 -12.69 -21.25
C LYS A 126 -0.63 -12.84 -20.17
N HIS A 127 -0.73 -12.08 -19.07
CA HIS A 127 0.31 -12.04 -18.04
C HIS A 127 -0.02 -12.92 -16.83
N GLY A 128 -1.24 -13.45 -16.77
CA GLY A 128 -1.68 -14.29 -15.67
C GLY A 128 -1.59 -13.61 -14.31
N GLY A 129 -1.27 -14.42 -13.32
CA GLY A 129 -1.18 -13.93 -11.93
C GLY A 129 0.03 -13.05 -11.64
N SER A 130 1.09 -13.12 -12.46
CA SER A 130 2.27 -12.24 -12.29
C SER A 130 1.90 -10.76 -12.41
N ALA A 131 0.84 -10.43 -13.15
CA ALA A 131 0.28 -9.10 -13.22
C ALA A 131 -0.08 -8.53 -11.83
N ILE A 132 -0.64 -9.36 -10.93
CA ILE A 132 -0.99 -8.98 -9.57
C ILE A 132 0.25 -8.64 -8.74
N VAL A 133 1.32 -9.42 -8.89
CA VAL A 133 2.58 -9.19 -8.17
C VAL A 133 3.24 -7.90 -8.65
N ILE A 134 3.38 -7.73 -9.96
CA ILE A 134 4.02 -6.53 -10.56
C ILE A 134 3.22 -5.27 -10.26
N ALA A 135 1.90 -5.35 -10.34
CA ALA A 135 1.02 -4.22 -10.04
C ALA A 135 1.25 -3.63 -8.65
N ARG A 136 1.68 -4.43 -7.67
CA ARG A 136 1.92 -3.97 -6.30
C ARG A 136 3.06 -2.97 -6.16
N PHE A 137 4.03 -3.04 -7.07
CA PHE A 137 5.17 -2.13 -7.07
C PHE A 137 4.89 -0.82 -7.85
N ILE A 138 3.67 -0.68 -8.40
CA ILE A 138 3.24 0.54 -9.09
C ILE A 138 2.14 1.20 -8.24
N PRO A 139 2.41 2.34 -7.58
CA PRO A 139 1.56 2.89 -6.51
C PRO A 139 0.07 2.99 -6.86
N ILE A 140 -0.29 3.61 -7.97
CA ILE A 140 -1.70 3.76 -8.38
C ILE A 140 -2.30 2.41 -8.80
N VAL A 141 -1.54 1.62 -9.56
CA VAL A 141 -2.06 0.37 -10.14
C VAL A 141 -2.38 -0.65 -9.05
N ARG A 142 -1.58 -0.72 -7.99
CA ARG A 142 -1.74 -1.73 -6.92
C ARG A 142 -3.08 -1.64 -6.19
N THR A 143 -3.62 -0.44 -5.98
CA THR A 143 -4.91 -0.26 -5.28
C THR A 143 -6.08 -0.69 -6.14
N PHE A 144 -5.98 -0.50 -7.45
CA PHE A 144 -7.03 -0.89 -8.40
C PHE A 144 -6.90 -2.32 -8.91
N ALA A 145 -5.69 -2.87 -8.98
CA ALA A 145 -5.44 -4.19 -9.55
C ALA A 145 -6.29 -5.32 -8.94
N PRO A 146 -6.47 -5.43 -7.62
CA PRO A 146 -7.35 -6.43 -7.03
C PRO A 146 -8.81 -6.28 -7.44
N ILE A 147 -9.32 -5.03 -7.45
CA ILE A 147 -10.69 -4.73 -7.84
C ILE A 147 -10.90 -5.07 -9.31
N VAL A 148 -9.98 -4.65 -10.18
CA VAL A 148 -10.02 -4.94 -11.63
C VAL A 148 -9.94 -6.44 -11.90
N ALA A 149 -9.04 -7.17 -11.20
CA ALA A 149 -8.98 -8.62 -11.29
C ALA A 149 -10.31 -9.29 -10.93
N GLY A 150 -11.02 -8.76 -9.94
CA GLY A 150 -12.37 -9.18 -9.59
C GLY A 150 -13.39 -8.88 -10.69
N ILE A 151 -13.38 -7.65 -11.24
CA ILE A 151 -14.30 -7.22 -12.30
C ILE A 151 -14.18 -8.12 -13.53
N VAL A 152 -12.96 -8.45 -13.96
CA VAL A 152 -12.71 -9.33 -15.11
C VAL A 152 -12.80 -10.82 -14.76
N GLN A 153 -13.35 -11.17 -13.59
CA GLN A 153 -13.62 -12.54 -13.15
C GLN A 153 -12.37 -13.45 -13.15
N MET A 154 -11.19 -12.91 -12.82
CA MET A 154 -9.98 -13.71 -12.66
C MET A 154 -10.23 -14.89 -11.72
N ASP A 155 -9.65 -16.07 -12.03
CA ASP A 155 -9.78 -17.25 -11.17
C ASP A 155 -9.35 -16.97 -9.72
N LYS A 156 -10.22 -17.31 -8.77
CA LYS A 156 -10.03 -17.01 -7.35
C LYS A 156 -8.75 -17.63 -6.77
N LYS A 157 -8.43 -18.88 -7.15
CA LYS A 157 -7.26 -19.59 -6.60
C LYS A 157 -5.98 -18.93 -7.09
N LYS A 158 -5.93 -18.60 -8.39
CA LYS A 158 -4.81 -17.86 -8.98
C LYS A 158 -4.66 -16.50 -8.33
N PHE A 159 -5.75 -15.74 -8.20
CA PHE A 159 -5.70 -14.43 -7.51
C PHE A 159 -5.13 -14.55 -6.10
N VAL A 160 -5.68 -15.45 -5.26
CA VAL A 160 -5.24 -15.61 -3.86
C VAL A 160 -3.76 -15.95 -3.77
N TYR A 161 -3.29 -16.90 -4.59
CA TYR A 161 -1.87 -17.28 -4.60
C TYR A 161 -0.95 -16.09 -4.91
N PHE A 162 -1.21 -15.38 -6.01
CA PHE A 162 -0.37 -14.24 -6.40
C PHE A 162 -0.57 -13.01 -5.52
N ASN A 163 -1.75 -12.87 -4.91
CA ASN A 163 -1.99 -11.88 -3.87
C ASN A 163 -1.11 -12.11 -2.64
N ILE A 164 -1.01 -13.34 -2.16
CA ILE A 164 -0.14 -13.71 -1.03
C ILE A 164 1.32 -13.43 -1.38
N VAL A 165 1.81 -13.95 -2.51
CA VAL A 165 3.20 -13.75 -2.95
C VAL A 165 3.53 -12.26 -3.12
N GLY A 166 2.66 -11.52 -3.78
CA GLY A 166 2.87 -10.08 -3.99
C GLY A 166 2.80 -9.27 -2.70
N SER A 167 1.90 -9.60 -1.75
CA SER A 167 1.83 -8.93 -0.46
C SER A 167 3.09 -9.15 0.37
N ILE A 168 3.53 -10.40 0.45
CA ILE A 168 4.76 -10.78 1.15
C ILE A 168 5.96 -10.04 0.58
N ALA A 169 6.13 -10.04 -0.74
CA ALA A 169 7.24 -9.37 -1.40
C ALA A 169 7.22 -7.85 -1.15
N TRP A 170 6.05 -7.22 -1.27
CA TRP A 170 5.91 -5.78 -1.07
C TRP A 170 6.15 -5.37 0.40
N VAL A 171 5.52 -6.04 1.37
CA VAL A 171 5.69 -5.73 2.79
C VAL A 171 7.13 -5.98 3.23
N ALA A 172 7.73 -7.11 2.83
CA ALA A 172 9.13 -7.40 3.13
C ALA A 172 10.06 -6.30 2.58
N SER A 173 9.89 -5.91 1.31
CA SER A 173 10.74 -4.89 0.69
C SER A 173 10.65 -3.55 1.41
N MET A 174 9.44 -3.09 1.79
CA MET A 174 9.24 -1.79 2.44
C MET A 174 9.71 -1.79 3.88
N LEU A 175 9.38 -2.82 4.67
CA LEU A 175 9.83 -2.93 6.06
C LEU A 175 11.35 -3.06 6.16
N CYS A 176 11.95 -3.96 5.34
CA CYS A 176 13.39 -4.13 5.34
C CYS A 176 14.10 -2.87 4.84
N ALA A 177 13.59 -2.20 3.80
CA ALA A 177 14.17 -0.96 3.32
C ALA A 177 14.15 0.12 4.43
N GLY A 178 13.02 0.29 5.14
CA GLY A 178 12.94 1.23 6.25
C GLY A 178 13.90 0.92 7.38
N HIS A 179 13.95 -0.34 7.82
CA HIS A 179 14.80 -0.77 8.92
C HIS A 179 16.29 -0.71 8.58
N LEU A 180 16.70 -1.33 7.46
CA LEU A 180 18.11 -1.40 7.08
C LEU A 180 18.68 -0.04 6.70
N LEU A 181 17.90 0.80 6.01
CA LEU A 181 18.34 2.15 5.66
C LEU A 181 18.49 3.02 6.90
N TYR A 182 17.58 2.89 7.87
CA TYR A 182 17.68 3.59 9.15
C TYR A 182 18.97 3.21 9.90
N GLU A 183 19.20 1.91 10.09
CA GLU A 183 20.38 1.39 10.79
C GLU A 183 21.66 1.81 10.07
N TRP A 184 21.71 1.68 8.74
CA TRP A 184 22.90 2.04 7.95
C TRP A 184 23.22 3.54 8.04
N ILE A 185 22.23 4.42 7.89
CA ILE A 185 22.44 5.87 7.95
C ILE A 185 22.82 6.31 9.37
N LEU A 186 22.18 5.76 10.38
CA LEU A 186 22.50 6.06 11.77
C LEU A 186 23.96 5.70 12.10
N HIS A 187 24.41 4.50 11.69
CA HIS A 187 25.76 4.04 11.96
C HIS A 187 26.84 4.75 11.13
N GLN A 188 26.54 5.13 9.88
CA GLN A 188 27.56 5.69 8.99
C GLN A 188 27.68 7.21 9.12
N PHE A 189 26.58 7.91 9.40
CA PHE A 189 26.55 9.37 9.36
C PHE A 189 26.14 10.00 10.70
N ASP A 190 25.87 9.21 11.73
CA ASP A 190 25.29 9.66 13.02
C ASP A 190 24.05 10.55 12.82
N PHE A 191 23.30 10.28 11.74
CA PHE A 191 22.13 11.05 11.34
C PHE A 191 20.85 10.29 11.65
N ASP A 192 20.06 10.84 12.58
CA ASP A 192 18.80 10.22 13.00
C ASP A 192 17.67 10.54 12.01
N LEU A 193 17.33 9.56 11.15
CA LEU A 193 16.25 9.67 10.19
C LEU A 193 14.88 9.98 10.82
N LYS A 194 14.68 9.61 12.10
CA LYS A 194 13.41 9.87 12.80
C LYS A 194 13.13 11.36 12.95
N LYS A 195 14.17 12.19 13.01
CA LYS A 195 14.05 13.65 13.09
C LYS A 195 13.70 14.31 11.75
N HIS A 196 13.83 13.58 10.64
CA HIS A 196 13.65 14.11 9.28
C HIS A 196 12.67 13.28 8.43
N LEU A 197 11.76 12.56 9.10
CA LEU A 197 10.81 11.67 8.42
C LEU A 197 9.93 12.38 7.39
N GLU A 198 9.57 13.63 7.62
CA GLU A 198 8.75 14.40 6.68
C GLU A 198 9.45 14.54 5.32
N VAL A 199 10.74 14.84 5.32
CA VAL A 199 11.55 14.98 4.09
C VAL A 199 11.69 13.63 3.37
N ILE A 200 11.91 12.55 4.13
CA ILE A 200 12.04 11.20 3.58
C ILE A 200 10.72 10.75 2.94
N VAL A 201 9.62 10.93 3.65
CA VAL A 201 8.28 10.59 3.17
C VAL A 201 7.94 11.37 1.91
N LEU A 202 8.19 12.68 1.90
CA LEU A 202 8.00 13.51 0.70
C LEU A 202 8.87 13.03 -0.45
N GLY A 203 10.12 12.64 -0.18
CA GLY A 203 11.03 12.03 -1.17
C GLY A 203 10.47 10.72 -1.75
N ILE A 204 9.99 9.83 -0.90
CA ILE A 204 9.39 8.54 -1.32
C ILE A 204 8.14 8.81 -2.18
N VAL A 205 7.24 9.66 -1.73
CA VAL A 205 6.03 10.02 -2.47
C VAL A 205 6.40 10.64 -3.82
N PHE A 206 7.36 11.55 -3.85
CA PHE A 206 7.84 12.17 -5.09
C PHE A 206 8.43 11.15 -6.07
N ILE A 207 9.33 10.29 -5.61
CA ILE A 207 9.96 9.25 -6.43
C ILE A 207 8.92 8.26 -6.97
N THR A 208 7.96 7.86 -6.14
CA THR A 208 6.95 6.86 -6.54
C THR A 208 5.87 7.44 -7.46
N THR A 209 5.54 8.74 -7.33
CA THR A 209 4.52 9.39 -8.17
C THR A 209 5.09 9.98 -9.46
N LEU A 210 6.38 10.36 -9.48
CA LEU A 210 7.04 10.99 -10.61
C LEU A 210 6.89 10.21 -11.94
N PRO A 211 7.12 8.87 -12.00
CA PRO A 211 6.96 8.11 -13.24
C PRO A 211 5.54 8.15 -13.78
N VAL A 212 4.54 8.19 -12.89
CA VAL A 212 3.12 8.26 -13.26
C VAL A 212 2.81 9.64 -13.86
N ILE A 213 3.27 10.70 -13.22
CA ILE A 213 3.10 12.08 -13.71
C ILE A 213 3.74 12.25 -15.09
N ILE A 214 4.98 11.79 -15.26
CA ILE A 214 5.70 11.84 -16.55
C ILE A 214 4.89 11.11 -17.63
N LYS A 215 4.39 9.91 -17.33
CA LYS A 215 3.63 9.10 -18.28
C LYS A 215 2.30 9.75 -18.68
N VAL A 216 1.62 10.41 -17.75
CA VAL A 216 0.37 11.14 -18.02
C VAL A 216 0.64 12.36 -18.91
N ILE A 217 1.71 13.10 -18.65
CA ILE A 217 2.07 14.30 -19.45
C ILE A 217 2.51 13.88 -20.85
N THR A 218 3.35 12.87 -20.99
CA THR A 218 3.86 12.42 -22.30
C THR A 218 2.78 11.72 -23.15
N HIS A 219 1.77 11.12 -22.53
CA HIS A 219 0.68 10.48 -23.27
C HIS A 219 -0.40 11.47 -23.75
N LYS A 220 -0.43 12.72 -23.23
CA LYS A 220 -1.30 13.78 -23.71
C LYS A 220 -0.76 14.48 -24.99
N SER A 221 0.46 14.15 -25.41
CA SER A 221 1.14 14.74 -26.57
C SER A 221 1.05 13.87 -27.85
N LYS A 222 0.19 12.88 -27.86
CA LYS A 222 -0.19 12.09 -29.03
C LYS A 222 -1.72 12.00 -29.05
#